data_9ea1ea6c5999527e8677e9be01c235a4
#
_entry.id   9ea1ea6c5999527e8677e9be01c235a4
#
_cell.length_a   1.000
_cell.length_b   1.000
_cell.length_c   1.000
_cell.angle_alpha   90.00
_cell.angle_beta   90.00
_cell.angle_gamma   90.00
#
_symmetry.space_group_name_H-M   'P 1'
#
loop_
_entity.id
_entity.type
_entity.pdbx_description
1 polymer ?
#
loop_
_entity_poly.entity_id
_entity_poly.type
_entity_poly.pdbx_seq_one_letter_code
_entity_poly.pdbx_strand_id
1 'polypeptide(L)'
;MNYIKKIIYSYCIPFAGFLCHSKNKYVNVIYYHDIVSGPGQSYMKTNFEVFKQQMEYIAAKGYTTLRFDDLDSAESVRYASDKVLIVFDDGWISNYNEIYDLMRDLGLKYSIYLTVGEIGANQDYLTWDNVRKMHEEGLVGFGVHTYSHPDMSNLE
;
A
#
# COMPACT_ATOMS: atom_id res chain seq x y z
N MET A 1 -7.80 -7.73 20.38
CA MET A 1 -7.42 -7.42 18.98
C MET A 1 -8.62 -7.72 18.12
N ASN A 2 -9.26 -6.70 17.58
CA ASN A 2 -10.63 -6.75 17.11
C ASN A 2 -10.82 -7.69 15.91
N TYR A 3 -11.88 -8.51 15.97
CA TYR A 3 -12.35 -9.45 14.95
C TYR A 3 -12.46 -8.83 13.53
N ILE A 4 -12.68 -7.53 13.46
CA ILE A 4 -12.78 -6.75 12.20
C ILE A 4 -11.47 -6.74 11.41
N LYS A 5 -10.31 -6.67 12.08
CA LYS A 5 -9.01 -6.73 11.39
C LYS A 5 -8.77 -8.07 10.69
N LYS A 6 -9.28 -9.18 11.27
CA LYS A 6 -9.09 -10.52 10.72
C LYS A 6 -9.94 -10.79 9.46
N ILE A 7 -11.05 -10.08 9.32
CA ILE A 7 -11.98 -10.21 8.19
C ILE A 7 -11.44 -9.53 6.93
N ILE A 8 -10.67 -8.46 7.07
CA ILE A 8 -10.04 -7.74 5.95
C ILE A 8 -8.95 -8.60 5.28
N TYR A 9 -8.32 -9.49 6.04
CA TYR A 9 -7.22 -10.32 5.55
C TYR A 9 -7.62 -11.63 4.89
N SER A 10 -8.84 -12.11 5.08
CA SER A 10 -9.14 -13.52 4.79
C SER A 10 -10.21 -13.79 3.74
N TYR A 11 -11.06 -12.83 3.36
CA TYR A 11 -12.18 -13.11 2.44
C TYR A 11 -12.46 -11.88 1.56
N CYS A 12 -12.87 -12.15 0.31
CA CYS A 12 -13.54 -11.21 -0.59
C CYS A 12 -14.89 -10.76 0.01
N ILE A 13 -14.86 -10.12 1.16
CA ILE A 13 -16.00 -9.33 1.60
C ILE A 13 -16.03 -8.14 0.66
N PRO A 14 -17.21 -7.77 0.14
CA PRO A 14 -17.30 -6.58 -0.67
C PRO A 14 -16.66 -5.43 0.11
N PHE A 15 -15.49 -5.03 -0.33
CA PHE A 15 -14.67 -3.92 0.17
C PHE A 15 -15.50 -2.64 0.33
N ALA A 16 -16.63 -2.60 -0.39
CA ALA A 16 -17.67 -1.58 -0.36
C ALA A 16 -18.22 -1.24 1.03
N GLY A 17 -18.25 -2.17 1.95
CA GLY A 17 -18.79 -1.91 3.30
C GLY A 17 -17.81 -1.25 4.25
N PHE A 18 -16.52 -1.24 3.93
CA PHE A 18 -15.49 -0.78 4.86
C PHE A 18 -15.10 0.70 4.66
N LEU A 19 -15.17 1.18 3.44
CA LEU A 19 -15.03 2.61 3.13
C LEU A 19 -16.39 3.31 3.33
N CYS A 20 -17.10 2.92 4.38
CA CYS A 20 -18.36 3.53 4.73
C CYS A 20 -18.12 5.01 5.02
N HIS A 21 -18.96 5.85 4.46
CA HIS A 21 -19.09 7.29 4.69
C HIS A 21 -19.22 7.61 6.19
N SER A 22 -18.17 7.33 6.94
CA SER A 22 -18.11 7.84 8.31
C SER A 22 -17.76 9.33 8.20
N LYS A 23 -18.48 10.15 8.92
CA LYS A 23 -18.14 11.56 9.15
C LYS A 23 -16.81 11.67 9.96
N ASN A 24 -15.94 10.69 9.83
CA ASN A 24 -14.71 10.54 10.57
C ASN A 24 -13.65 11.49 9.99
N LYS A 25 -12.98 12.14 10.90
CA LYS A 25 -11.86 13.04 10.65
C LYS A 25 -10.54 12.32 10.35
N TYR A 26 -10.57 11.03 9.95
CA TYR A 26 -9.39 10.18 9.81
C TYR A 26 -9.23 9.68 8.39
N VAL A 27 -8.00 9.69 7.88
CA VAL A 27 -7.63 9.05 6.61
C VAL A 27 -7.71 7.54 6.80
N ASN A 28 -8.34 6.83 5.85
CA ASN A 28 -8.30 5.38 5.83
C ASN A 28 -6.93 4.92 5.32
N VAL A 29 -6.31 3.99 6.03
CA VAL A 29 -5.04 3.40 5.61
C VAL A 29 -5.27 1.94 5.27
N ILE A 30 -4.84 1.55 4.07
CA ILE A 30 -4.83 0.17 3.59
C ILE A 30 -3.38 -0.20 3.35
N TYR A 31 -2.91 -1.31 3.89
CA TYR A 31 -1.54 -1.73 3.69
C TYR A 31 -1.43 -3.13 3.11
N TYR A 32 -0.41 -3.30 2.30
CA TYR A 32 -0.03 -4.52 1.59
C TYR A 32 1.47 -4.79 1.79
N HIS A 33 1.91 -5.95 1.36
CA HIS A 33 3.31 -6.31 1.27
C HIS A 33 3.61 -6.84 -0.14
N ASP A 34 3.63 -8.17 -0.31
CA ASP A 34 3.91 -8.82 -1.57
C ASP A 34 2.61 -9.11 -2.35
N ILE A 35 2.59 -8.79 -3.64
CA ILE A 35 1.48 -9.09 -4.54
C ILE A 35 1.88 -10.24 -5.45
N VAL A 36 1.10 -11.32 -5.44
CA VAL A 36 1.44 -12.56 -6.11
C VAL A 36 0.39 -12.99 -7.12
N SER A 37 0.81 -13.56 -8.24
CA SER A 37 -0.10 -14.08 -9.28
C SER A 37 -0.84 -15.37 -8.87
N GLY A 38 -0.36 -16.05 -7.83
CA GLY A 38 -0.96 -17.28 -7.26
C GLY A 38 -1.93 -17.01 -6.12
N PRO A 39 -2.46 -18.04 -5.48
CA PRO A 39 -3.33 -17.88 -4.32
C PRO A 39 -2.55 -17.18 -3.20
N GLY A 40 -2.93 -15.95 -2.91
CA GLY A 40 -2.43 -15.22 -1.73
C GLY A 40 -2.96 -15.89 -0.47
N GLN A 41 -2.10 -16.53 0.30
CA GLN A 41 -2.52 -17.35 1.45
C GLN A 41 -2.06 -16.82 2.81
N SER A 42 -1.47 -15.63 2.85
CA SER A 42 -1.03 -15.06 4.12
C SER A 42 -1.32 -13.57 4.16
N TYR A 43 -1.22 -13.00 5.34
CA TYR A 43 -1.32 -11.54 5.51
C TYR A 43 -0.19 -10.78 4.80
N MET A 44 0.92 -11.47 4.45
CA MET A 44 2.05 -10.91 3.71
C MET A 44 1.89 -11.00 2.19
N LYS A 45 0.97 -11.84 1.69
CA LYS A 45 0.81 -12.10 0.25
C LYS A 45 -0.63 -11.93 -0.17
N THR A 46 -0.86 -10.98 -1.06
CA THR A 46 -2.17 -10.71 -1.64
C THR A 46 -2.19 -11.15 -3.09
N ASN A 47 -3.24 -11.87 -3.49
CA ASN A 47 -3.43 -12.25 -4.89
C ASN A 47 -3.64 -11.02 -5.77
N PHE A 48 -2.99 -10.98 -6.93
CA PHE A 48 -3.05 -9.84 -7.86
C PHE A 48 -4.47 -9.50 -8.30
N GLU A 49 -5.30 -10.49 -8.64
CA GLU A 49 -6.67 -10.22 -9.10
C GLU A 49 -7.55 -9.61 -7.99
N VAL A 50 -7.32 -10.03 -6.74
CA VAL A 50 -8.00 -9.43 -5.58
C VAL A 50 -7.53 -8.00 -5.38
N PHE A 51 -6.23 -7.75 -5.43
CA PHE A 51 -5.65 -6.41 -5.34
C PHE A 51 -6.19 -5.50 -6.44
N LYS A 52 -6.17 -5.95 -7.69
CA LYS A 52 -6.67 -5.22 -8.86
C LYS A 52 -8.12 -4.80 -8.67
N GLN A 53 -9.01 -5.72 -8.27
CA GLN A 53 -10.42 -5.41 -8.01
C GLN A 53 -10.59 -4.33 -6.93
N GLN A 54 -9.76 -4.35 -5.89
CA GLN A 54 -9.77 -3.35 -4.83
C GLN A 54 -9.35 -1.96 -5.36
N MET A 55 -8.29 -1.90 -6.17
CA MET A 55 -7.79 -0.64 -6.75
C MET A 55 -8.78 -0.07 -7.78
N GLU A 56 -9.35 -0.91 -8.64
CA GLU A 56 -10.39 -0.53 -9.58
C GLU A 56 -11.64 0.02 -8.85
N TYR A 57 -12.01 -0.59 -7.71
CA TYR A 57 -13.09 -0.09 -6.87
C TYR A 57 -12.78 1.30 -6.30
N ILE A 58 -11.58 1.51 -5.76
CA ILE A 58 -11.14 2.81 -5.23
C ILE A 58 -11.22 3.88 -6.30
N ALA A 59 -10.69 3.61 -7.50
CA ALA A 59 -10.73 4.51 -8.64
C ALA A 59 -12.17 4.81 -9.09
N ALA A 60 -13.00 3.78 -9.29
CA ALA A 60 -14.39 3.91 -9.74
C ALA A 60 -15.28 4.68 -8.75
N LYS A 61 -14.97 4.62 -7.45
CA LYS A 61 -15.69 5.39 -6.42
C LYS A 61 -15.19 6.82 -6.25
N GLY A 62 -14.14 7.21 -6.97
CA GLY A 62 -13.58 8.56 -6.92
C GLY A 62 -12.88 8.88 -5.60
N TYR A 63 -12.36 7.89 -4.90
CA TYR A 63 -11.55 8.15 -3.71
C TYR A 63 -10.27 8.89 -4.08
N THR A 64 -9.91 9.88 -3.27
CA THR A 64 -8.64 10.59 -3.39
C THR A 64 -7.57 9.77 -2.70
N THR A 65 -6.62 9.23 -3.47
CA THR A 65 -5.48 8.53 -2.90
C THR A 65 -4.34 9.51 -2.61
N LEU A 66 -3.66 9.28 -1.50
CA LEU A 66 -2.58 10.12 -0.99
C LEU A 66 -1.31 9.29 -0.84
N ARG A 67 -0.16 9.98 -0.97
CA ARG A 67 1.12 9.49 -0.46
C ARG A 67 1.28 9.95 0.99
N PHE A 68 2.18 9.33 1.73
CA PHE A 68 2.42 9.71 3.12
C PHE A 68 2.92 11.16 3.24
N ASP A 69 3.75 11.59 2.30
CA ASP A 69 4.28 12.96 2.22
C ASP A 69 3.22 14.02 1.81
N ASP A 70 2.08 13.61 1.26
CA ASP A 70 0.93 14.51 1.04
C ASP A 70 0.22 14.88 2.36
N LEU A 71 0.60 14.28 3.50
CA LEU A 71 -0.03 14.51 4.82
C LEU A 71 0.55 15.68 5.62
N ASP A 72 1.46 16.45 5.08
CA ASP A 72 2.21 17.51 5.75
C ASP A 72 1.36 18.67 6.31
N SER A 73 0.10 18.76 5.94
CA SER A 73 -0.79 19.80 6.46
C SER A 73 -1.99 19.21 7.20
N ALA A 74 -2.37 19.86 8.31
CA ALA A 74 -3.62 19.53 9.02
C ALA A 74 -4.86 19.64 8.10
N GLU A 75 -4.73 20.34 6.98
CA GLU A 75 -5.78 20.51 5.98
C GLU A 75 -5.90 19.31 5.06
N SER A 76 -4.80 18.61 4.75
CA SER A 76 -4.83 17.36 3.96
C SER A 76 -5.56 16.23 4.68
N VAL A 77 -5.60 16.28 6.03
CA VAL A 77 -6.31 15.32 6.89
C VAL A 77 -7.74 15.76 7.21
N ARG A 78 -8.08 17.05 7.03
CA ARG A 78 -9.43 17.55 7.22
C ARG A 78 -10.37 17.02 6.15
N TYR A 79 -11.55 16.51 6.56
CA TYR A 79 -12.55 15.92 5.65
C TYR A 79 -12.08 14.67 4.92
N ALA A 80 -11.50 13.73 5.68
CA ALA A 80 -10.80 12.56 5.17
C ALA A 80 -11.72 11.38 4.77
N SER A 81 -13.04 11.53 4.75
CA SER A 81 -13.97 10.43 4.47
C SER A 81 -13.84 9.83 3.06
N ASP A 82 -13.30 10.60 2.14
CA ASP A 82 -13.06 10.22 0.75
C ASP A 82 -11.57 10.00 0.44
N LYS A 83 -10.71 10.04 1.46
CA LYS A 83 -9.27 9.91 1.30
C LYS A 83 -8.77 8.55 1.76
N VAL A 84 -7.87 7.99 0.98
CA VAL A 84 -7.25 6.69 1.24
C VAL A 84 -5.74 6.80 1.07
N LEU A 85 -5.01 6.30 2.06
CA LEU A 85 -3.58 6.07 1.99
C LEU A 85 -3.36 4.59 1.67
N ILE A 86 -2.73 4.30 0.54
CA ILE A 86 -2.34 2.96 0.13
C ILE A 86 -0.86 2.80 0.42
N VAL A 87 -0.51 1.79 1.19
CA VAL A 87 0.86 1.57 1.68
C VAL A 87 1.32 0.17 1.32
N PHE A 88 2.56 0.06 0.90
CA PHE A 88 3.27 -1.21 0.74
C PHE A 88 4.47 -1.24 1.67
N ASP A 89 4.61 -2.33 2.42
CA ASP A 89 5.76 -2.53 3.28
C ASP A 89 6.82 -3.39 2.59
N ASP A 90 8.06 -3.32 3.08
CA ASP A 90 9.26 -4.04 2.70
C ASP A 90 9.91 -3.61 1.38
N GLY A 91 9.17 -3.26 0.35
CA GLY A 91 9.72 -2.94 -0.97
C GLY A 91 9.97 -4.17 -1.85
N TRP A 92 9.04 -5.13 -1.87
CA TRP A 92 9.09 -6.32 -2.72
C TRP A 92 9.11 -5.95 -4.20
N ILE A 93 9.77 -6.78 -5.03
CA ILE A 93 9.88 -6.55 -6.49
C ILE A 93 8.51 -6.54 -7.18
N SER A 94 7.51 -7.22 -6.63
CA SER A 94 6.13 -7.20 -7.12
C SER A 94 5.52 -5.80 -7.11
N ASN A 95 6.00 -4.90 -6.25
CA ASN A 95 5.57 -3.51 -6.22
C ASN A 95 5.93 -2.76 -7.52
N TYR A 96 6.90 -3.25 -8.28
CA TYR A 96 7.25 -2.76 -9.60
C TYR A 96 6.67 -3.64 -10.72
N ASN A 97 6.90 -4.95 -10.68
CA ASN A 97 6.57 -5.84 -11.77
C ASN A 97 5.07 -6.08 -11.95
N GLU A 98 4.31 -6.15 -10.84
CA GLU A 98 2.91 -6.57 -10.86
C GLU A 98 1.95 -5.37 -10.79
N ILE A 99 2.26 -4.37 -9.96
CA ILE A 99 1.28 -3.35 -9.63
C ILE A 99 1.57 -1.96 -10.18
N TYR A 100 2.83 -1.63 -10.52
CA TYR A 100 3.20 -0.26 -10.88
C TYR A 100 2.41 0.29 -12.07
N ASP A 101 2.31 -0.49 -13.15
CA ASP A 101 1.56 -0.09 -14.33
C ASP A 101 0.05 0.04 -14.04
N LEU A 102 -0.51 -0.90 -13.28
CA LEU A 102 -1.92 -0.83 -12.86
C LEU A 102 -2.22 0.45 -12.07
N MET A 103 -1.39 0.76 -11.08
CA MET A 103 -1.58 1.95 -10.23
C MET A 103 -1.43 3.24 -11.03
N ARG A 104 -0.47 3.29 -11.96
CA ARG A 104 -0.28 4.40 -12.88
C ARG A 104 -1.50 4.59 -13.80
N ASP A 105 -1.97 3.52 -14.42
CA ASP A 105 -3.09 3.56 -15.36
C ASP A 105 -4.41 3.97 -14.67
N LEU A 106 -4.56 3.64 -13.38
CA LEU A 106 -5.68 4.09 -12.55
C LEU A 106 -5.47 5.48 -11.94
N GLY A 107 -4.28 6.07 -12.06
CA GLY A 107 -3.94 7.38 -11.49
C GLY A 107 -3.92 7.38 -9.96
N LEU A 108 -3.64 6.24 -9.32
CA LEU A 108 -3.68 6.08 -7.88
C LEU A 108 -2.30 6.35 -7.26
N LYS A 109 -2.27 7.27 -6.30
CA LYS A 109 -1.08 7.52 -5.48
C LYS A 109 -0.93 6.48 -4.38
N TYR A 110 0.31 6.16 -4.01
CA TYR A 110 0.62 5.24 -2.92
C TYR A 110 2.01 5.48 -2.33
N SER A 111 2.33 4.80 -1.24
CA SER A 111 3.65 4.87 -0.59
C SER A 111 4.24 3.48 -0.42
N ILE A 112 5.56 3.37 -0.55
CA ILE A 112 6.32 2.14 -0.28
C ILE A 112 7.34 2.42 0.81
N TYR A 113 7.35 1.60 1.86
CA TYR A 113 8.35 1.63 2.92
C TYR A 113 9.39 0.55 2.68
N LEU A 114 10.64 0.97 2.48
CA LEU A 114 11.74 0.13 2.01
C LEU A 114 12.52 -0.49 3.17
N THR A 115 12.71 -1.80 3.17
CA THR A 115 13.76 -2.47 3.96
C THR A 115 15.10 -2.21 3.27
N VAL A 116 15.78 -1.14 3.68
CA VAL A 116 16.84 -0.48 2.88
C VAL A 116 18.01 -1.42 2.56
N GLY A 117 18.35 -2.35 3.47
CA GLY A 117 19.42 -3.31 3.26
C GLY A 117 19.14 -4.36 2.18
N GLU A 118 17.86 -4.56 1.83
CA GLU A 118 17.45 -5.54 0.81
C GLU A 118 17.41 -4.91 -0.59
N ILE A 119 17.21 -3.59 -0.69
CA ILE A 119 17.03 -2.89 -1.96
C ILE A 119 18.30 -2.94 -2.81
N GLY A 120 18.18 -3.57 -3.97
CA GLY A 120 19.32 -3.78 -4.89
C GLY A 120 20.31 -4.86 -4.46
N ALA A 121 20.16 -5.43 -3.27
CA ALA A 121 20.99 -6.52 -2.76
C ALA A 121 20.31 -7.89 -2.92
N ASN A 122 18.99 -7.94 -2.87
CA ASN A 122 18.18 -9.14 -2.95
C ASN A 122 17.24 -9.05 -4.16
N GLN A 123 17.24 -10.07 -5.02
CA GLN A 123 16.44 -10.10 -6.26
C GLN A 123 14.92 -10.09 -6.04
N ASP A 124 14.46 -10.47 -4.86
CA ASP A 124 13.04 -10.47 -4.49
C ASP A 124 12.54 -9.08 -4.12
N TYR A 125 13.43 -8.10 -4.02
CA TYR A 125 13.15 -6.71 -3.65
C TYR A 125 13.41 -5.75 -4.82
N LEU A 126 12.90 -4.52 -4.68
CA LEU A 126 13.14 -3.45 -5.64
C LEU A 126 14.64 -3.16 -5.82
N THR A 127 15.02 -2.72 -7.00
CA THR A 127 16.32 -2.10 -7.23
C THR A 127 16.24 -0.59 -7.01
N TRP A 128 17.37 0.05 -6.76
CA TRP A 128 17.43 1.52 -6.69
C TRP A 128 17.01 2.21 -7.99
N ASP A 129 17.17 1.54 -9.14
CA ASP A 129 16.69 2.04 -10.43
C ASP A 129 15.16 1.99 -10.52
N ASN A 130 14.52 0.94 -10.00
CA ASN A 130 13.06 0.89 -9.87
C ASN A 130 12.56 2.04 -8.99
N VAL A 131 13.17 2.23 -7.82
CA VAL A 131 12.81 3.29 -6.86
C VAL A 131 12.90 4.67 -7.52
N ARG A 132 14.01 4.98 -8.22
CA ARG A 132 14.19 6.26 -8.91
C ARG A 132 13.11 6.48 -9.98
N LYS A 133 12.90 5.50 -10.84
CA LYS A 133 11.91 5.59 -11.91
C LYS A 133 10.50 5.84 -11.37
N MET A 134 10.08 5.07 -10.37
CA MET A 134 8.76 5.22 -9.76
C MET A 134 8.60 6.57 -9.06
N HIS A 135 9.65 7.07 -8.43
CA HIS A 135 9.66 8.37 -7.77
C HIS A 135 9.53 9.54 -8.76
N GLU A 136 10.26 9.49 -9.88
CA GLU A 136 10.25 10.53 -10.93
C GLU A 136 8.88 10.72 -11.58
N GLU A 137 8.06 9.67 -11.67
CA GLU A 137 6.69 9.75 -12.18
C GLU A 137 5.70 10.40 -11.18
N GLY A 138 6.09 10.56 -9.91
CA GLY A 138 5.39 11.38 -8.92
C GLY A 138 4.14 10.73 -8.29
N LEU A 139 3.80 9.49 -8.64
CA LEU A 139 2.67 8.76 -8.03
C LEU A 139 3.05 8.03 -6.75
N VAL A 140 4.34 7.70 -6.60
CA VAL A 140 4.86 6.89 -5.49
C VAL A 140 5.67 7.74 -4.53
N GLY A 141 5.31 7.68 -3.25
CA GLY A 141 6.14 8.17 -2.14
C GLY A 141 6.97 7.03 -1.55
N PHE A 142 8.15 7.34 -1.05
CA PHE A 142 9.03 6.35 -0.43
C PHE A 142 9.34 6.71 1.01
N GLY A 143 9.32 5.72 1.89
CA GLY A 143 9.75 5.79 3.28
C GLY A 143 10.73 4.68 3.62
N VAL A 144 11.17 4.64 4.87
CA VAL A 144 12.13 3.64 5.37
C VAL A 144 11.42 2.67 6.31
N HIS A 145 11.64 1.36 6.10
CA HIS A 145 11.11 0.27 6.92
C HIS A 145 12.25 -0.48 7.63
N THR A 146 13.10 0.25 8.33
CA THR A 146 14.38 -0.19 8.91
C THR A 146 15.41 -0.61 7.87
N TYR A 147 16.61 -1.00 8.33
CA TYR A 147 17.66 -1.51 7.45
C TYR A 147 17.46 -2.97 7.07
N SER A 148 17.17 -3.83 8.04
CA SER A 148 17.13 -5.30 7.90
C SER A 148 15.84 -5.94 8.41
N HIS A 149 14.80 -5.15 8.68
CA HIS A 149 13.52 -5.60 9.22
C HIS A 149 13.66 -6.48 10.48
N PRO A 150 14.44 -6.05 11.52
CA PRO A 150 14.61 -6.84 12.71
C PRO A 150 13.28 -6.94 13.48
N ASP A 151 13.10 -8.04 14.20
CA ASP A 151 12.02 -8.12 15.20
C ASP A 151 12.35 -7.17 16.35
N MET A 152 11.65 -6.03 16.38
CA MET A 152 11.87 -4.96 17.35
C MET A 152 11.61 -5.38 18.79
N SER A 153 10.88 -6.49 19.02
CA SER A 153 10.63 -7.03 20.36
C SER A 153 11.88 -7.72 20.95
N ASN A 154 12.87 -8.02 20.12
CA ASN A 154 14.10 -8.72 20.51
C ASN A 154 15.34 -7.79 20.56
N LEU A 155 15.14 -6.48 20.39
CA LEU A 155 16.24 -5.51 20.53
C LEU A 155 16.43 -5.14 22.00
N GLU A 156 17.69 -5.26 22.48
CA GLU A 156 18.13 -4.82 23.81
C GLU A 156 18.42 -3.32 23.84
#